data_58ca60803192e10dabf9e78ab6f25e77
#
_entry.id   58ca60803192e10dabf9e78ab6f25e77
#
_cell.length_a   1.000
_cell.length_b   1.000
_cell.length_c   1.000
_cell.angle_alpha   90.00
_cell.angle_beta   90.00
_cell.angle_gamma   90.00
#
_symmetry.space_group_name_H-M   'P 1'
#
loop_
_entity.id
_entity.type
_entity.pdbx_description
1 polymer ?
#
loop_
_entity_poly.entity_id
_entity_poly.type
_entity_poly.pdbx_seq_one_letter_code
_entity_poly.pdbx_strand_id
1 'polypeptide(L)'
;MIPLALITCWGWPKVQMGITSMQHFIVDSGFIGVWIYQFLNRVLIPTGLHHLVYIPFQFGPAVVAGGLQPYWLKHLAEYAASTKPLSQIASVEGFQLYGNEKVFLVPFICLAFYATAKKNKKKQTSALLIPAALTSVLAGITEPIDFTYLFAAPVLWVVYSVLSATMNTVMWAFGLRGFMSDGAIGIASMNWIPLWQNHWKTYVMEFIVGIIFGIITYFVFKIMIEKFNYITPGREADDQDVHLLSKKEYKAKKAAEAAGKDANDPYIERATAYLELLGGPSNITELSSCATRLRVSVADPNKVASDAAFKANKAVNVVHHGKAIQVIVGLDVPQVLDEMNTLMQQQGGDAKVSTEQDNPYIERATGIVDLLGGDSNIQDVIACSTRVRTHVVDPKKVAPDSEFKKIADSYEVQHKDNNEVDIVVGLDADQVVDQMKQLL
;
A
#
# COMPACT_ATOMS: atom_id res chain seq x y z
N MET A 1 26.89 -0.25 -10.22
CA MET A 1 26.02 -0.51 -11.40
C MET A 1 26.44 -1.75 -12.19
N ILE A 2 27.68 -1.85 -12.73
CA ILE A 2 28.13 -2.97 -13.57
C ILE A 2 27.96 -4.35 -12.89
N PRO A 3 28.38 -4.59 -11.61
CA PRO A 3 28.20 -5.89 -10.97
C PRO A 3 26.72 -6.30 -10.82
N LEU A 4 25.84 -5.35 -10.50
CA LEU A 4 24.40 -5.60 -10.40
C LEU A 4 23.81 -6.01 -11.76
N ALA A 5 24.19 -5.31 -12.83
CA ALA A 5 23.76 -5.65 -14.19
C ALA A 5 24.20 -7.06 -14.59
N LEU A 6 25.44 -7.44 -14.30
CA LEU A 6 25.95 -8.79 -14.58
C LEU A 6 25.21 -9.88 -13.79
N ILE A 7 24.95 -9.65 -12.49
CA ILE A 7 24.17 -10.57 -11.66
C ILE A 7 22.75 -10.72 -12.22
N THR A 8 22.12 -9.59 -12.62
CA THR A 8 20.77 -9.62 -13.19
C THR A 8 20.75 -10.34 -14.54
N CYS A 9 21.68 -10.04 -15.45
CA CYS A 9 21.76 -10.70 -16.77
C CYS A 9 22.01 -12.21 -16.66
N TRP A 10 22.74 -12.66 -15.65
CA TRP A 10 23.00 -14.10 -15.45
C TRP A 10 21.89 -14.78 -14.66
N GLY A 11 21.38 -14.15 -13.63
CA GLY A 11 20.39 -14.72 -12.70
C GLY A 11 18.96 -14.67 -13.24
N TRP A 12 18.58 -13.55 -13.88
CA TRP A 12 17.21 -13.35 -14.34
C TRP A 12 16.69 -14.42 -15.32
N PRO A 13 17.47 -14.87 -16.34
CA PRO A 13 17.03 -15.95 -17.22
C PRO A 13 16.73 -17.25 -16.47
N LYS A 14 17.47 -17.58 -15.41
CA LYS A 14 17.21 -18.76 -14.58
C LYS A 14 15.91 -18.63 -13.77
N VAL A 15 15.66 -17.44 -13.23
CA VAL A 15 14.40 -17.12 -12.55
C VAL A 15 13.23 -17.24 -13.55
N GLN A 16 13.37 -16.69 -14.75
CA GLN A 16 12.36 -16.81 -15.80
C GLN A 16 12.09 -18.27 -16.19
N MET A 17 13.13 -19.08 -16.39
CA MET A 17 12.95 -20.51 -16.67
C MET A 17 12.20 -21.22 -15.54
N GLY A 18 12.52 -20.93 -14.28
CA GLY A 18 11.81 -21.46 -13.12
C GLY A 18 10.32 -21.08 -13.11
N ILE A 19 10.02 -19.79 -13.38
CA ILE A 19 8.64 -19.30 -13.49
C ILE A 19 7.90 -19.99 -14.64
N THR A 20 8.52 -20.12 -15.81
CA THR A 20 7.92 -20.81 -16.97
C THR A 20 7.67 -22.29 -16.68
N SER A 21 8.59 -22.98 -16.05
CA SER A 21 8.42 -24.39 -15.66
C SER A 21 7.27 -24.55 -14.67
N MET A 22 7.16 -23.64 -13.70
CA MET A 22 6.05 -23.59 -12.75
C MET A 22 4.70 -23.35 -13.46
N GLN A 23 4.65 -22.46 -14.46
CA GLN A 23 3.45 -22.18 -15.23
C GLN A 23 2.97 -23.42 -16.00
N HIS A 24 3.87 -24.10 -16.71
CA HIS A 24 3.55 -25.33 -17.41
C HIS A 24 3.02 -26.40 -16.45
N PHE A 25 3.70 -26.60 -15.31
CA PHE A 25 3.23 -27.54 -14.30
C PHE A 25 1.80 -27.18 -13.80
N ILE A 26 1.56 -25.90 -13.52
CA ILE A 26 0.25 -25.42 -13.04
C ILE A 26 -0.85 -25.66 -14.11
N VAL A 27 -0.58 -25.33 -15.36
CA VAL A 27 -1.56 -25.47 -16.46
C VAL A 27 -1.84 -26.95 -16.73
N ASP A 28 -0.81 -27.79 -16.76
CA ASP A 28 -0.94 -29.20 -17.11
C ASP A 28 -1.52 -30.05 -15.98
N SER A 29 -1.47 -29.57 -14.73
CA SER A 29 -1.97 -30.29 -13.54
C SER A 29 -3.48 -30.19 -13.31
N GLY A 30 -4.23 -29.50 -14.19
CA GLY A 30 -5.68 -29.40 -14.11
C GLY A 30 -6.19 -28.90 -12.75
N PHE A 31 -6.99 -29.72 -12.06
CA PHE A 31 -7.58 -29.37 -10.76
C PHE A 31 -6.54 -28.97 -9.69
N ILE A 32 -5.47 -29.73 -9.59
CA ILE A 32 -4.38 -29.45 -8.63
C ILE A 32 -3.67 -28.16 -9.01
N GLY A 33 -3.44 -27.92 -10.29
CA GLY A 33 -2.81 -26.72 -10.78
C GLY A 33 -3.63 -25.47 -10.49
N VAL A 34 -4.94 -25.51 -10.70
CA VAL A 34 -5.82 -24.39 -10.34
C VAL A 34 -5.76 -24.10 -8.85
N TRP A 35 -5.80 -25.14 -8.00
CA TRP A 35 -5.71 -24.97 -6.55
C TRP A 35 -4.37 -24.38 -6.11
N ILE A 36 -3.25 -24.87 -6.64
CA ILE A 36 -1.90 -24.35 -6.34
C ILE A 36 -1.80 -22.90 -6.78
N TYR A 37 -2.27 -22.55 -7.97
CA TYR A 37 -2.27 -21.18 -8.46
C TYR A 37 -3.05 -20.25 -7.54
N GLN A 38 -4.28 -20.60 -7.19
CA GLN A 38 -5.14 -19.80 -6.31
C GLN A 38 -4.52 -19.62 -4.93
N PHE A 39 -3.92 -20.70 -4.38
CA PHE A 39 -3.21 -20.65 -3.11
C PHE A 39 -1.99 -19.73 -3.16
N LEU A 40 -1.13 -19.89 -4.16
CA LEU A 40 0.09 -19.07 -4.32
C LEU A 40 -0.27 -17.61 -4.55
N ASN A 41 -1.27 -17.34 -5.39
CA ASN A 41 -1.73 -15.97 -5.66
C ASN A 41 -2.17 -15.27 -4.37
N ARG A 42 -2.81 -15.99 -3.43
CA ARG A 42 -3.24 -15.41 -2.17
C ARG A 42 -2.14 -15.37 -1.11
N VAL A 43 -1.44 -16.47 -0.87
CA VAL A 43 -0.45 -16.56 0.21
C VAL A 43 0.75 -15.63 0.02
N LEU A 44 1.09 -15.31 -1.23
CA LEU A 44 2.23 -14.46 -1.57
C LEU A 44 1.92 -12.95 -1.58
N ILE A 45 0.67 -12.52 -1.37
CA ILE A 45 0.31 -11.09 -1.33
C ILE A 45 1.18 -10.29 -0.35
N PRO A 46 1.43 -10.74 0.89
CA PRO A 46 2.21 -9.97 1.86
C PRO A 46 3.66 -9.68 1.43
N THR A 47 4.22 -10.57 0.60
CA THR A 47 5.58 -10.43 0.07
C THR A 47 5.64 -9.60 -1.22
N GLY A 48 4.49 -9.41 -1.89
CA GLY A 48 4.42 -8.81 -3.23
C GLY A 48 4.77 -9.79 -4.36
N LEU A 49 5.20 -11.02 -4.04
CA LEU A 49 5.62 -12.02 -5.05
C LEU A 49 4.45 -12.62 -5.84
N HIS A 50 3.20 -12.40 -5.40
CA HIS A 50 2.00 -12.83 -6.15
C HIS A 50 1.96 -12.28 -7.58
N HIS A 51 2.58 -11.11 -7.83
CA HIS A 51 2.71 -10.56 -9.19
C HIS A 51 3.47 -11.49 -10.14
N LEU A 52 4.47 -12.22 -9.65
CA LEU A 52 5.21 -13.21 -10.45
C LEU A 52 4.33 -14.41 -10.82
N VAL A 53 3.31 -14.68 -10.01
CA VAL A 53 2.37 -15.79 -10.24
C VAL A 53 1.27 -15.36 -11.21
N TYR A 54 0.56 -14.26 -10.97
CA TYR A 54 -0.65 -13.95 -11.74
C TYR A 54 -0.40 -13.23 -13.07
N ILE A 55 0.62 -12.35 -13.16
CA ILE A 55 0.88 -11.55 -14.37
C ILE A 55 1.06 -12.41 -15.64
N PRO A 56 1.83 -13.52 -15.60
CA PRO A 56 1.99 -14.38 -16.78
C PRO A 56 0.69 -15.03 -17.26
N PHE A 57 -0.25 -15.28 -16.37
CA PHE A 57 -1.56 -15.83 -16.71
C PHE A 57 -2.52 -14.75 -17.20
N GLN A 58 -2.53 -13.62 -16.55
CA GLN A 58 -3.49 -12.55 -16.84
C GLN A 58 -3.14 -11.79 -18.12
N PHE A 59 -1.88 -11.48 -18.34
CA PHE A 59 -1.40 -10.64 -19.46
C PHE A 59 -0.39 -11.35 -20.36
N GLY A 60 0.19 -12.46 -19.92
CA GLY A 60 1.16 -13.26 -20.64
C GLY A 60 0.55 -14.49 -21.30
N PRO A 61 1.33 -15.22 -22.09
CA PRO A 61 0.85 -16.37 -22.87
C PRO A 61 0.82 -17.71 -22.10
N ALA A 62 0.74 -17.69 -20.76
CA ALA A 62 0.83 -18.92 -19.96
C ALA A 62 -0.28 -19.94 -20.27
N VAL A 63 -1.48 -19.48 -20.60
CA VAL A 63 -2.63 -20.33 -20.94
C VAL A 63 -3.09 -20.05 -22.38
N VAL A 64 -3.23 -18.79 -22.74
CA VAL A 64 -3.68 -18.35 -24.08
C VAL A 64 -2.81 -17.19 -24.58
N ALA A 65 -2.62 -17.12 -25.89
CA ALA A 65 -1.85 -16.03 -26.50
C ALA A 65 -2.46 -14.67 -26.14
N GLY A 66 -1.65 -13.77 -25.59
CA GLY A 66 -2.06 -12.42 -25.18
C GLY A 66 -2.67 -12.34 -23.77
N GLY A 67 -2.79 -13.44 -23.03
CA GLY A 67 -3.28 -13.48 -21.67
C GLY A 67 -4.79 -13.67 -21.54
N LEU A 68 -5.18 -14.12 -20.35
CA LEU A 68 -6.59 -14.50 -20.06
C LEU A 68 -7.54 -13.30 -20.06
N GLN A 69 -7.10 -12.12 -19.60
CA GLN A 69 -7.97 -10.94 -19.57
C GLN A 69 -8.34 -10.43 -20.96
N PRO A 70 -7.39 -10.15 -21.87
CA PRO A 70 -7.74 -9.75 -23.23
C PRO A 70 -8.50 -10.82 -23.98
N TYR A 71 -8.18 -12.10 -23.73
CA TYR A 71 -8.89 -13.23 -24.34
C TYR A 71 -10.35 -13.27 -23.93
N TRP A 72 -10.65 -13.13 -22.62
CA TRP A 72 -12.02 -13.08 -22.11
C TRP A 72 -12.83 -11.96 -22.75
N LEU A 73 -12.28 -10.74 -22.73
CA LEU A 73 -12.95 -9.56 -23.30
C LEU A 73 -13.24 -9.71 -24.79
N LYS A 74 -12.32 -10.30 -25.55
CA LYS A 74 -12.48 -10.53 -26.98
C LYS A 74 -13.65 -11.49 -27.30
N HIS A 75 -13.87 -12.50 -26.46
CA HIS A 75 -14.88 -13.54 -26.69
C HIS A 75 -16.16 -13.32 -25.87
N LEU A 76 -16.25 -12.24 -25.08
CA LEU A 76 -17.39 -12.01 -24.18
C LEU A 76 -18.74 -11.99 -24.90
N ALA A 77 -18.82 -11.35 -26.06
CA ALA A 77 -20.04 -11.29 -26.86
C ALA A 77 -20.44 -12.66 -27.42
N GLU A 78 -19.46 -13.48 -27.81
CA GLU A 78 -19.66 -14.84 -28.27
C GLU A 78 -20.20 -15.72 -27.12
N TYR A 79 -19.61 -15.63 -25.94
CA TYR A 79 -20.08 -16.35 -24.77
C TYR A 79 -21.48 -15.93 -24.35
N ALA A 80 -21.77 -14.63 -24.40
CA ALA A 80 -23.12 -14.12 -24.09
C ALA A 80 -24.22 -14.64 -25.02
N ALA A 81 -23.90 -14.81 -26.29
CA ALA A 81 -24.85 -15.33 -27.28
C ALA A 81 -25.02 -16.86 -27.22
N SER A 82 -24.07 -17.59 -26.61
CA SER A 82 -24.09 -19.05 -26.58
C SER A 82 -24.97 -19.58 -25.45
N THR A 83 -25.72 -20.65 -25.74
CA THR A 83 -26.49 -21.42 -24.74
C THR A 83 -25.73 -22.64 -24.19
N LYS A 84 -24.53 -22.94 -24.74
CA LYS A 84 -23.69 -24.03 -24.26
C LYS A 84 -23.04 -23.64 -22.90
N PRO A 85 -22.80 -24.60 -22.00
CA PRO A 85 -22.13 -24.34 -20.74
C PRO A 85 -20.79 -23.62 -20.94
N LEU A 86 -20.50 -22.63 -20.10
CA LEU A 86 -19.22 -21.86 -20.15
C LEU A 86 -17.98 -22.78 -20.07
N SER A 87 -18.07 -23.87 -19.32
CA SER A 87 -17.02 -24.89 -19.22
C SER A 87 -16.67 -25.60 -20.54
N GLN A 88 -17.54 -25.53 -21.52
CA GLN A 88 -17.35 -26.15 -22.85
C GLN A 88 -16.86 -25.16 -23.90
N ILE A 89 -17.12 -23.86 -23.73
CA ILE A 89 -16.86 -22.86 -24.76
C ILE A 89 -15.74 -21.90 -24.35
N ALA A 90 -15.52 -21.67 -23.04
CA ALA A 90 -14.50 -20.76 -22.55
C ALA A 90 -13.22 -21.54 -22.24
N SER A 91 -12.16 -21.26 -22.99
CA SER A 91 -10.82 -21.83 -22.78
C SER A 91 -10.07 -21.19 -21.60
N VAL A 92 -10.77 -20.45 -20.73
CA VAL A 92 -10.22 -19.89 -19.51
C VAL A 92 -10.39 -20.89 -18.38
N GLU A 93 -9.27 -21.37 -17.86
CA GLU A 93 -9.26 -22.23 -16.69
C GLU A 93 -9.60 -21.42 -15.42
N GLY A 94 -9.60 -22.05 -14.26
CA GLY A 94 -9.95 -21.42 -12.98
C GLY A 94 -8.97 -20.36 -12.47
N PHE A 95 -8.06 -19.84 -13.32
CA PHE A 95 -6.99 -18.92 -12.91
C PHE A 95 -7.46 -17.48 -12.69
N GLN A 96 -8.66 -17.11 -13.16
CA GLN A 96 -9.20 -15.75 -13.04
C GLN A 96 -10.32 -15.62 -11.99
N LEU A 97 -10.46 -16.60 -11.08
CA LEU A 97 -11.57 -16.64 -10.12
C LEU A 97 -11.23 -16.01 -8.76
N TYR A 98 -10.02 -15.54 -8.54
CA TYR A 98 -9.52 -15.05 -7.23
C TYR A 98 -10.17 -13.75 -6.71
N GLY A 99 -11.08 -13.13 -7.44
CA GLY A 99 -11.93 -12.06 -6.92
C GLY A 99 -13.08 -12.55 -6.04
N ASN A 100 -13.49 -13.82 -6.20
CA ASN A 100 -14.63 -14.39 -5.44
C ASN A 100 -14.41 -14.37 -3.93
N GLU A 101 -13.18 -14.61 -3.44
CA GLU A 101 -12.92 -14.53 -2.00
C GLU A 101 -13.14 -13.13 -1.44
N LYS A 102 -12.93 -12.09 -2.23
CA LYS A 102 -13.12 -10.70 -1.83
C LYS A 102 -14.60 -10.40 -1.59
N VAL A 103 -15.47 -11.04 -2.38
CA VAL A 103 -16.91 -10.90 -2.32
C VAL A 103 -17.52 -11.84 -1.27
N PHE A 104 -17.07 -13.10 -1.21
CA PHE A 104 -17.72 -14.12 -0.38
C PHE A 104 -17.02 -14.44 0.93
N LEU A 105 -15.68 -14.38 1.04
CA LEU A 105 -15.01 -14.78 2.29
C LEU A 105 -14.77 -13.59 3.22
N VAL A 106 -14.32 -12.45 2.70
CA VAL A 106 -13.97 -11.28 3.53
C VAL A 106 -15.13 -10.77 4.39
N PRO A 107 -16.38 -10.65 3.90
CA PRO A 107 -17.51 -10.27 4.75
C PRO A 107 -17.71 -11.22 5.94
N PHE A 108 -17.53 -12.52 5.75
CA PHE A 108 -17.67 -13.51 6.81
C PHE A 108 -16.50 -13.49 7.79
N ILE A 109 -15.29 -13.12 7.35
CA ILE A 109 -14.15 -12.83 8.24
C ILE A 109 -14.48 -11.62 9.12
N CYS A 110 -15.01 -10.53 8.54
CA CYS A 110 -15.45 -9.37 9.29
C CYS A 110 -16.55 -9.71 10.32
N LEU A 111 -17.50 -10.59 9.93
CA LEU A 111 -18.52 -11.10 10.87
C LEU A 111 -17.90 -11.91 12.03
N ALA A 112 -16.86 -12.72 11.74
CA ALA A 112 -16.15 -13.46 12.80
C ALA A 112 -15.43 -12.52 13.77
N PHE A 113 -14.77 -11.48 13.26
CA PHE A 113 -14.14 -10.43 14.11
C PHE A 113 -15.18 -9.73 14.97
N TYR A 114 -16.30 -9.30 14.37
CA TYR A 114 -17.39 -8.66 15.13
C TYR A 114 -18.00 -9.59 16.19
N ALA A 115 -18.20 -10.87 15.85
CA ALA A 115 -18.76 -11.85 16.78
C ALA A 115 -17.86 -12.08 18.01
N THR A 116 -16.53 -12.10 17.79
CA THR A 116 -15.52 -12.34 18.82
C THR A 116 -15.09 -11.09 19.56
N ALA A 117 -15.49 -9.89 19.12
CA ALA A 117 -15.18 -8.62 19.75
C ALA A 117 -15.80 -8.48 21.15
N LYS A 118 -15.10 -7.80 22.06
CA LYS A 118 -15.59 -7.45 23.40
C LYS A 118 -16.89 -6.63 23.32
N LYS A 119 -17.81 -6.82 24.25
CA LYS A 119 -19.14 -6.19 24.23
C LYS A 119 -19.06 -4.64 24.16
N ASN A 120 -18.15 -4.05 24.94
CA ASN A 120 -17.91 -2.58 24.97
C ASN A 120 -17.31 -2.02 23.69
N LYS A 121 -16.65 -2.86 22.87
CA LYS A 121 -15.96 -2.45 21.63
C LYS A 121 -16.73 -2.74 20.35
N LYS A 122 -17.85 -3.46 20.41
CA LYS A 122 -18.60 -3.85 19.21
C LYS A 122 -18.99 -2.69 18.31
N LYS A 123 -19.37 -1.53 18.88
CA LYS A 123 -19.75 -0.35 18.08
C LYS A 123 -18.56 0.21 17.28
N GLN A 124 -17.38 0.32 17.90
CA GLN A 124 -16.17 0.75 17.21
C GLN A 124 -15.74 -0.27 16.17
N THR A 125 -15.76 -1.57 16.52
CA THR A 125 -15.43 -2.66 15.60
C THR A 125 -16.31 -2.64 14.35
N SER A 126 -17.64 -2.50 14.51
CA SER A 126 -18.54 -2.43 13.34
C SER A 126 -18.30 -1.20 12.48
N ALA A 127 -17.99 -0.05 13.09
CA ALA A 127 -17.69 1.18 12.35
C ALA A 127 -16.42 1.06 11.47
N LEU A 128 -15.47 0.22 11.86
CA LEU A 128 -14.26 -0.06 11.06
C LEU A 128 -14.48 -1.17 10.04
N LEU A 129 -15.16 -2.25 10.44
CA LEU A 129 -15.28 -3.44 9.58
C LEU A 129 -16.29 -3.26 8.44
N ILE A 130 -17.37 -2.48 8.64
CA ILE A 130 -18.39 -2.30 7.59
C ILE A 130 -17.81 -1.59 6.35
N PRO A 131 -17.14 -0.42 6.46
CA PRO A 131 -16.52 0.22 5.29
C PRO A 131 -15.46 -0.67 4.64
N ALA A 132 -14.64 -1.37 5.43
CA ALA A 132 -13.60 -2.24 4.91
C ALA A 132 -14.18 -3.46 4.16
N ALA A 133 -15.25 -4.08 4.69
CA ALA A 133 -15.97 -5.15 4.01
C ALA A 133 -16.64 -4.67 2.71
N LEU A 134 -17.27 -3.48 2.73
CA LEU A 134 -17.86 -2.88 1.52
C LEU A 134 -16.81 -2.59 0.46
N THR A 135 -15.65 -2.05 0.84
CA THR A 135 -14.54 -1.80 -0.07
C THR A 135 -14.02 -3.10 -0.69
N SER A 136 -13.90 -4.17 0.11
CA SER A 136 -13.54 -5.50 -0.39
C SER A 136 -14.58 -6.02 -1.39
N VAL A 137 -15.85 -6.02 -1.02
CA VAL A 137 -16.93 -6.56 -1.86
C VAL A 137 -17.08 -5.77 -3.14
N LEU A 138 -17.13 -4.45 -3.08
CA LEU A 138 -17.43 -3.61 -4.25
C LEU A 138 -16.22 -3.41 -5.15
N ALA A 139 -15.09 -2.99 -4.57
CA ALA A 139 -13.89 -2.62 -5.33
C ALA A 139 -12.83 -3.74 -5.40
N GLY A 140 -12.93 -4.77 -4.55
CA GLY A 140 -11.93 -5.84 -4.51
C GLY A 140 -10.65 -5.47 -3.75
N ILE A 141 -10.68 -4.44 -2.92
CA ILE A 141 -9.55 -3.99 -2.11
C ILE A 141 -9.65 -4.63 -0.72
N THR A 142 -8.76 -5.58 -0.41
CA THR A 142 -8.81 -6.39 0.82
C THR A 142 -7.73 -6.05 1.83
N GLU A 143 -6.74 -5.26 1.46
CA GLU A 143 -5.55 -4.97 2.24
C GLU A 143 -5.85 -4.47 3.67
N PRO A 144 -6.84 -3.59 3.92
CA PRO A 144 -7.12 -3.15 5.28
C PRO A 144 -7.51 -4.28 6.22
N ILE A 145 -8.25 -5.27 5.70
CA ILE A 145 -8.64 -6.46 6.48
C ILE A 145 -7.50 -7.47 6.50
N ASP A 146 -6.90 -7.77 5.36
CA ASP A 146 -5.88 -8.79 5.19
C ASP A 146 -4.67 -8.54 6.09
N PHE A 147 -4.16 -7.32 6.13
CA PHE A 147 -3.03 -6.97 7.00
C PHE A 147 -3.38 -7.07 8.48
N THR A 148 -4.63 -6.78 8.85
CA THR A 148 -5.06 -6.84 10.24
C THR A 148 -4.87 -8.23 10.84
N TYR A 149 -5.35 -9.29 10.17
CA TYR A 149 -5.21 -10.63 10.74
C TYR A 149 -3.90 -11.32 10.35
N LEU A 150 -3.28 -10.92 9.24
CA LEU A 150 -1.94 -11.37 8.92
C LEU A 150 -0.95 -11.03 10.04
N PHE A 151 -1.03 -9.82 10.58
CA PHE A 151 -0.11 -9.37 11.63
C PHE A 151 -0.52 -9.84 13.02
N ALA A 152 -1.83 -9.91 13.30
CA ALA A 152 -2.32 -10.41 14.58
C ALA A 152 -2.18 -11.94 14.72
N ALA A 153 -2.36 -12.68 13.61
CA ALA A 153 -2.38 -14.13 13.60
C ALA A 153 -2.03 -14.68 12.21
N PRO A 154 -0.73 -14.80 11.85
CA PRO A 154 -0.30 -15.27 10.52
C PRO A 154 -0.89 -16.62 10.10
N VAL A 155 -1.22 -17.47 11.07
CA VAL A 155 -1.88 -18.76 10.80
C VAL A 155 -3.27 -18.57 10.17
N LEU A 156 -4.02 -17.53 10.56
CA LEU A 156 -5.30 -17.22 9.93
C LEU A 156 -5.13 -16.84 8.46
N TRP A 157 -4.03 -16.20 8.10
CA TRP A 157 -3.70 -15.89 6.70
C TRP A 157 -3.52 -17.16 5.86
N VAL A 158 -2.78 -18.15 6.38
CA VAL A 158 -2.58 -19.42 5.68
C VAL A 158 -3.91 -20.17 5.55
N VAL A 159 -4.70 -20.23 6.60
CA VAL A 159 -6.03 -20.88 6.59
C VAL A 159 -6.96 -20.19 5.59
N TYR A 160 -6.98 -18.87 5.55
CA TYR A 160 -7.74 -18.11 4.56
C TYR A 160 -7.28 -18.43 3.13
N SER A 161 -5.97 -18.49 2.88
CA SER A 161 -5.43 -18.83 1.57
C SER A 161 -5.84 -20.23 1.11
N VAL A 162 -5.88 -21.19 2.03
CA VAL A 162 -6.39 -22.56 1.76
C VAL A 162 -7.88 -22.55 1.45
N LEU A 163 -8.69 -21.84 2.25
CA LEU A 163 -10.15 -21.76 2.04
C LEU A 163 -10.46 -21.06 0.71
N SER A 164 -9.79 -19.98 0.39
CA SER A 164 -9.91 -19.25 -0.87
C SER A 164 -9.57 -20.13 -2.08
N ALA A 165 -8.41 -20.80 -2.04
CA ALA A 165 -7.97 -21.70 -3.10
C ALA A 165 -8.99 -22.85 -3.31
N THR A 166 -9.48 -23.44 -2.21
CA THR A 166 -10.45 -24.54 -2.26
C THR A 166 -11.79 -24.05 -2.81
N MET A 167 -12.30 -22.89 -2.37
CA MET A 167 -13.54 -22.32 -2.88
C MET A 167 -13.49 -22.08 -4.40
N ASN A 168 -12.46 -21.37 -4.85
CA ASN A 168 -12.31 -21.04 -6.28
C ASN A 168 -12.14 -22.30 -7.14
N THR A 169 -11.42 -23.31 -6.64
CA THR A 169 -11.25 -24.59 -7.33
C THR A 169 -12.58 -25.38 -7.40
N VAL A 170 -13.37 -25.37 -6.34
CA VAL A 170 -14.71 -25.97 -6.34
C VAL A 170 -15.63 -25.24 -7.30
N MET A 171 -15.64 -23.91 -7.33
CA MET A 171 -16.40 -23.12 -8.31
C MET A 171 -16.01 -23.48 -9.74
N TRP A 172 -14.71 -23.59 -10.03
CA TRP A 172 -14.23 -24.03 -11.33
C TRP A 172 -14.69 -25.45 -11.70
N ALA A 173 -14.63 -26.37 -10.75
CA ALA A 173 -15.07 -27.76 -10.95
C ALA A 173 -16.58 -27.83 -11.28
N PHE A 174 -17.41 -26.94 -10.71
CA PHE A 174 -18.82 -26.79 -11.08
C PHE A 174 -19.06 -26.01 -12.38
N GLY A 175 -18.00 -25.73 -13.13
CA GLY A 175 -18.08 -25.11 -14.45
C GLY A 175 -18.05 -23.60 -14.49
N LEU A 176 -17.78 -22.93 -13.37
CA LEU A 176 -17.58 -21.48 -13.37
C LEU A 176 -16.36 -21.14 -14.22
N ARG A 177 -16.57 -20.24 -15.16
CA ARG A 177 -15.54 -19.62 -15.99
C ARG A 177 -15.83 -18.14 -16.05
N GLY A 178 -14.78 -17.31 -15.99
CA GLY A 178 -14.97 -15.88 -16.01
C GLY A 178 -13.69 -15.10 -15.73
N PHE A 179 -13.72 -13.81 -16.01
CA PHE A 179 -12.75 -12.86 -15.53
C PHE A 179 -13.27 -12.24 -14.22
N MET A 180 -12.87 -12.81 -13.10
CA MET A 180 -13.33 -12.48 -11.76
C MET A 180 -12.13 -12.17 -10.86
N SER A 181 -11.32 -11.18 -11.25
CA SER A 181 -10.12 -10.78 -10.49
C SER A 181 -10.36 -9.61 -9.55
N ASP A 182 -11.46 -8.88 -9.74
CA ASP A 182 -11.79 -7.65 -9.01
C ASP A 182 -12.85 -7.88 -7.92
N GLY A 183 -13.49 -6.80 -7.44
CA GLY A 183 -14.69 -6.90 -6.60
C GLY A 183 -15.96 -7.08 -7.42
N ALA A 184 -17.10 -7.06 -6.71
CA ALA A 184 -18.42 -7.31 -7.31
C ALA A 184 -18.76 -6.39 -8.49
N ILE A 185 -18.28 -5.13 -8.49
CA ILE A 185 -18.50 -4.21 -9.62
C ILE A 185 -17.79 -4.73 -10.88
N GLY A 186 -16.51 -5.11 -10.77
CA GLY A 186 -15.75 -5.68 -11.89
C GLY A 186 -16.31 -7.03 -12.32
N ILE A 187 -16.63 -7.92 -11.38
CA ILE A 187 -17.23 -9.22 -11.66
C ILE A 187 -18.59 -9.05 -12.37
N ALA A 188 -19.45 -8.16 -11.88
CA ALA A 188 -20.76 -7.92 -12.47
C ALA A 188 -20.64 -7.39 -13.91
N SER A 189 -19.75 -6.42 -14.15
CA SER A 189 -19.60 -5.81 -15.47
C SER A 189 -19.04 -6.78 -16.52
N MET A 190 -18.15 -7.69 -16.12
CA MET A 190 -17.44 -8.61 -17.01
C MET A 190 -18.07 -10.00 -17.10
N ASN A 191 -18.98 -10.35 -16.17
CA ASN A 191 -19.56 -11.69 -16.11
C ASN A 191 -21.07 -11.66 -15.87
N TRP A 192 -21.54 -11.21 -14.69
CA TRP A 192 -22.95 -11.36 -14.32
C TRP A 192 -23.89 -10.64 -15.29
N ILE A 193 -23.66 -9.36 -15.59
CA ILE A 193 -24.54 -8.57 -16.46
C ILE A 193 -24.56 -9.12 -17.90
N PRO A 194 -23.42 -9.27 -18.59
CA PRO A 194 -23.44 -9.69 -19.99
C PRO A 194 -23.85 -11.16 -20.19
N LEU A 195 -23.59 -12.02 -19.21
CA LEU A 195 -23.76 -13.47 -19.38
C LEU A 195 -24.99 -14.05 -18.66
N TRP A 196 -25.71 -13.23 -17.88
CA TRP A 196 -26.82 -13.70 -17.05
C TRP A 196 -27.92 -14.43 -17.85
N GLN A 197 -28.27 -13.90 -19.01
CA GLN A 197 -29.40 -14.43 -19.80
C GLN A 197 -29.25 -15.92 -20.11
N ASN A 198 -28.07 -16.37 -20.53
CA ASN A 198 -27.82 -17.74 -20.94
C ASN A 198 -27.07 -18.58 -19.89
N HIS A 199 -26.37 -17.94 -18.94
CA HIS A 199 -25.47 -18.61 -17.99
C HIS A 199 -25.85 -18.42 -16.52
N TRP A 200 -27.05 -17.94 -16.20
CA TRP A 200 -27.48 -17.64 -14.83
C TRP A 200 -27.30 -18.80 -13.84
N LYS A 201 -27.46 -20.06 -14.31
CA LYS A 201 -27.29 -21.26 -13.48
C LYS A 201 -25.86 -21.36 -12.92
N THR A 202 -24.86 -21.02 -13.71
CA THR A 202 -23.45 -20.99 -13.31
C THR A 202 -23.22 -19.96 -12.23
N TYR A 203 -23.80 -18.77 -12.35
CA TYR A 203 -23.66 -17.71 -11.36
C TYR A 203 -24.47 -17.98 -10.09
N VAL A 204 -25.63 -18.58 -10.17
CA VAL A 204 -26.36 -19.07 -8.99
C VAL A 204 -25.52 -20.09 -8.22
N MET A 205 -24.86 -21.02 -8.93
CA MET A 205 -23.93 -21.97 -8.30
C MET A 205 -22.73 -21.26 -7.64
N GLU A 206 -22.17 -20.23 -8.29
CA GLU A 206 -21.12 -19.37 -7.71
C GLU A 206 -21.56 -18.78 -6.36
N PHE A 207 -22.77 -18.18 -6.31
CA PHE A 207 -23.32 -17.62 -5.06
C PHE A 207 -23.53 -18.69 -3.99
N ILE A 208 -24.07 -19.87 -4.37
CA ILE A 208 -24.29 -20.98 -3.42
C ILE A 208 -22.96 -21.44 -2.82
N VAL A 209 -21.96 -21.73 -3.66
CA VAL A 209 -20.64 -22.16 -3.22
C VAL A 209 -19.96 -21.07 -2.39
N GLY A 210 -20.03 -19.81 -2.85
CA GLY A 210 -19.46 -18.67 -2.17
C GLY A 210 -20.03 -18.48 -0.75
N ILE A 211 -21.35 -18.55 -0.59
CA ILE A 211 -22.02 -18.43 0.71
C ILE A 211 -21.66 -19.61 1.62
N ILE A 212 -21.63 -20.84 1.12
CA ILE A 212 -21.24 -22.03 1.91
C ILE A 212 -19.82 -21.86 2.45
N PHE A 213 -18.85 -21.48 1.59
CA PHE A 213 -17.49 -21.24 2.00
C PHE A 213 -17.35 -20.02 2.92
N GLY A 214 -18.17 -18.99 2.73
CA GLY A 214 -18.26 -17.85 3.64
C GLY A 214 -18.67 -18.30 5.04
N ILE A 215 -19.72 -19.11 5.17
CA ILE A 215 -20.17 -19.67 6.46
C ILE A 215 -19.08 -20.56 7.09
N ILE A 216 -18.44 -21.42 6.31
CA ILE A 216 -17.30 -22.23 6.79
C ILE A 216 -16.19 -21.29 7.32
N THR A 217 -15.83 -20.26 6.56
CA THR A 217 -14.81 -19.28 6.94
C THR A 217 -15.16 -18.57 8.24
N TYR A 218 -16.41 -18.15 8.41
CA TYR A 218 -16.89 -17.55 9.67
C TYR A 218 -16.65 -18.46 10.88
N PHE A 219 -17.06 -19.71 10.81
CA PHE A 219 -16.89 -20.63 11.93
C PHE A 219 -15.43 -20.98 12.20
N VAL A 220 -14.64 -21.23 11.13
CA VAL A 220 -13.21 -21.52 11.25
C VAL A 220 -12.48 -20.35 11.91
N PHE A 221 -12.69 -19.12 11.45
CA PHE A 221 -12.08 -17.93 12.02
C PHE A 221 -12.52 -17.71 13.47
N LYS A 222 -13.83 -17.78 13.74
CA LYS A 222 -14.36 -17.61 15.09
C LYS A 222 -13.75 -18.60 16.08
N ILE A 223 -13.73 -19.90 15.74
CA ILE A 223 -13.18 -20.95 16.60
C ILE A 223 -11.68 -20.72 16.82
N MET A 224 -10.93 -20.39 15.78
CA MET A 224 -9.49 -20.16 15.88
C MET A 224 -9.19 -18.92 16.74
N ILE A 225 -9.93 -17.82 16.55
CA ILE A 225 -9.75 -16.58 17.32
C ILE A 225 -10.02 -16.84 18.81
N GLU A 226 -11.10 -17.54 19.13
CA GLU A 226 -11.48 -17.86 20.52
C GLU A 226 -10.49 -18.86 21.14
N LYS A 227 -10.15 -19.95 20.44
CA LYS A 227 -9.29 -21.03 20.95
C LYS A 227 -7.85 -20.59 21.18
N PHE A 228 -7.28 -19.80 20.25
CA PHE A 228 -5.89 -19.34 20.33
C PHE A 228 -5.76 -17.93 20.90
N ASN A 229 -6.88 -17.33 21.30
CA ASN A 229 -6.95 -15.98 21.87
C ASN A 229 -6.25 -14.91 21.03
N TYR A 230 -6.44 -14.96 19.69
CA TYR A 230 -5.86 -13.95 18.81
C TYR A 230 -6.43 -12.56 19.07
N ILE A 231 -5.56 -11.55 19.06
CA ILE A 231 -5.94 -10.13 19.24
C ILE A 231 -6.35 -9.58 17.87
N THR A 232 -7.59 -9.88 17.47
CA THR A 232 -8.23 -9.33 16.29
C THR A 232 -9.02 -8.06 16.63
N PRO A 233 -9.51 -7.25 15.66
CA PRO A 233 -10.24 -6.02 15.92
C PRO A 233 -11.38 -6.21 16.93
N GLY A 234 -11.38 -5.38 17.97
CA GLY A 234 -12.32 -5.44 19.09
C GLY A 234 -11.94 -6.39 20.23
N ARG A 235 -10.76 -7.02 20.16
CA ARG A 235 -10.21 -7.87 21.25
C ARG A 235 -8.99 -7.26 21.94
N GLU A 236 -8.60 -6.05 21.56
CA GLU A 236 -7.52 -5.29 22.18
C GLU A 236 -7.80 -5.05 23.68
N ALA A 237 -6.78 -4.60 24.45
CA ALA A 237 -6.94 -4.22 25.84
C ALA A 237 -7.99 -3.10 26.00
N ASP A 238 -8.61 -2.98 27.17
CA ASP A 238 -9.77 -2.08 27.35
C ASP A 238 -9.39 -0.59 27.27
N ASP A 239 -8.13 -0.27 27.48
CA ASP A 239 -7.50 1.05 27.37
C ASP A 239 -7.05 1.41 25.94
N GLN A 240 -7.15 0.48 24.99
CA GLN A 240 -6.75 0.68 23.60
C GLN A 240 -7.96 0.86 22.69
N ASP A 241 -7.85 1.75 21.70
CA ASP A 241 -8.87 1.92 20.67
C ASP A 241 -8.89 0.77 19.68
N VAL A 242 -10.06 0.50 19.12
CA VAL A 242 -10.21 -0.49 18.06
C VAL A 242 -9.70 0.11 16.75
N HIS A 243 -8.72 -0.54 16.14
CA HIS A 243 -8.16 -0.11 14.86
C HIS A 243 -7.80 -1.30 13.94
N LEU A 244 -7.67 -1.02 12.67
CA LEU A 244 -7.14 -1.98 11.71
C LEU A 244 -5.61 -1.87 11.71
N LEU A 245 -4.92 -2.98 11.98
CA LEU A 245 -3.47 -3.01 12.02
C LEU A 245 -2.88 -2.73 10.64
N SER A 246 -2.02 -1.73 10.56
CA SER A 246 -1.22 -1.46 9.38
C SER A 246 0.14 -2.19 9.45
N LYS A 247 0.79 -2.35 8.30
CA LYS A 247 2.16 -2.91 8.24
C LYS A 247 3.16 -2.09 9.07
N LYS A 248 2.94 -0.78 9.18
CA LYS A 248 3.78 0.14 9.95
C LYS A 248 3.62 -0.10 11.45
N GLU A 249 2.38 -0.23 11.93
CA GLU A 249 2.06 -0.47 13.34
C GLU A 249 2.52 -1.85 13.82
N TYR A 250 2.40 -2.88 12.95
CA TYR A 250 2.94 -4.20 13.28
C TYR A 250 4.45 -4.19 13.46
N LYS A 251 5.18 -3.49 12.57
CA LYS A 251 6.64 -3.36 12.71
C LYS A 251 7.01 -2.60 13.99
N ALA A 252 6.29 -1.52 14.30
CA ALA A 252 6.50 -0.75 15.53
C ALA A 252 6.21 -1.61 16.78
N LYS A 253 5.10 -2.37 16.78
CA LYS A 253 4.75 -3.28 17.90
C LYS A 253 5.78 -4.39 18.07
N LYS A 254 6.25 -4.99 16.98
CA LYS A 254 7.28 -6.04 17.02
C LYS A 254 8.63 -5.49 17.49
N ALA A 255 8.96 -4.25 17.11
CA ALA A 255 10.13 -3.56 17.61
C ALA A 255 10.02 -3.29 19.13
N ALA A 256 8.86 -2.85 19.60
CA ALA A 256 8.60 -2.62 21.03
C ALA A 256 8.61 -3.93 21.86
N GLU A 257 8.08 -5.03 21.31
CA GLU A 257 8.15 -6.36 21.93
C GLU A 257 9.58 -6.90 21.99
N ALA A 258 10.39 -6.61 20.95
CA ALA A 258 11.82 -6.95 20.91
C ALA A 258 12.63 -6.08 21.87
N ALA A 259 12.29 -4.79 22.01
CA ALA A 259 12.93 -3.86 22.95
C ALA A 259 12.76 -4.27 24.42
N GLY A 260 11.70 -5.01 24.76
CA GLY A 260 11.51 -5.60 26.08
C GLY A 260 12.42 -6.78 26.40
N LYS A 261 13.22 -7.25 25.43
CA LYS A 261 14.08 -8.44 25.59
C LYS A 261 15.57 -8.24 25.36
N ASP A 262 16.00 -7.14 24.74
CA ASP A 262 17.44 -6.90 24.49
C ASP A 262 17.82 -5.43 24.75
N ALA A 263 18.65 -5.23 25.77
CA ALA A 263 19.35 -3.95 26.01
C ALA A 263 20.41 -3.62 24.93
N ASN A 264 20.42 -4.32 23.81
CA ASN A 264 21.39 -4.22 22.69
C ASN A 264 20.71 -4.01 21.34
N ASP A 265 19.61 -3.23 21.29
CA ASP A 265 19.01 -2.86 20.01
C ASP A 265 19.89 -1.79 19.33
N PRO A 266 20.42 -2.06 18.11
CA PRO A 266 21.30 -1.15 17.39
C PRO A 266 20.62 0.19 17.02
N TYR A 267 19.30 0.27 17.05
CA TYR A 267 18.55 1.51 16.79
C TYR A 267 18.44 2.36 18.05
N ILE A 268 18.26 1.76 19.23
CA ILE A 268 18.29 2.46 20.53
C ILE A 268 19.67 3.05 20.75
N GLU A 269 20.75 2.29 20.52
CA GLU A 269 22.12 2.77 20.64
C GLU A 269 22.37 3.98 19.73
N ARG A 270 21.94 3.91 18.46
CA ARG A 270 22.09 5.00 17.49
C ARG A 270 21.24 6.21 17.85
N ALA A 271 19.98 5.99 18.25
CA ALA A 271 19.07 7.06 18.68
C ALA A 271 19.60 7.80 19.89
N THR A 272 20.09 7.08 20.91
CA THR A 272 20.73 7.66 22.10
C THR A 272 21.95 8.47 21.71
N ALA A 273 22.83 7.90 20.90
CA ALA A 273 24.03 8.61 20.44
C ALA A 273 23.66 9.89 19.66
N TYR A 274 22.69 9.84 18.77
CA TYR A 274 22.30 11.03 17.99
C TYR A 274 21.64 12.10 18.87
N LEU A 275 20.85 11.74 19.87
CA LEU A 275 20.31 12.70 20.84
C LEU A 275 21.44 13.44 21.58
N GLU A 276 22.44 12.71 22.05
CA GLU A 276 23.61 13.30 22.72
C GLU A 276 24.43 14.19 21.77
N LEU A 277 24.70 13.73 20.55
CA LEU A 277 25.47 14.46 19.54
C LEU A 277 24.77 15.73 19.04
N LEU A 278 23.42 15.77 19.10
CA LEU A 278 22.65 16.97 18.81
C LEU A 278 22.56 17.98 19.96
N GLY A 279 23.21 17.68 21.08
CA GLY A 279 23.26 18.56 22.27
C GLY A 279 22.17 18.24 23.32
N GLY A 280 21.60 17.05 23.25
CA GLY A 280 20.58 16.54 24.16
C GLY A 280 19.13 16.92 23.75
N PRO A 281 18.11 16.27 24.35
CA PRO A 281 16.70 16.48 24.04
C PRO A 281 16.25 17.94 24.15
N SER A 282 16.79 18.69 25.14
CA SER A 282 16.48 20.12 25.35
C SER A 282 17.00 21.05 24.25
N ASN A 283 17.96 20.60 23.43
CA ASN A 283 18.49 21.37 22.31
C ASN A 283 17.69 21.12 21.00
N ILE A 284 16.84 20.10 20.96
CA ILE A 284 16.04 19.74 19.78
C ILE A 284 14.70 20.46 19.88
N THR A 285 14.40 21.33 18.90
CA THR A 285 13.14 22.08 18.80
C THR A 285 12.14 21.39 17.88
N GLU A 286 12.64 20.74 16.82
CA GLU A 286 11.85 19.94 15.90
C GLU A 286 12.61 18.70 15.47
N LEU A 287 11.91 17.59 15.31
CA LEU A 287 12.45 16.33 14.86
C LEU A 287 11.51 15.69 13.84
N SER A 288 12.00 15.48 12.63
CA SER A 288 11.28 14.85 11.52
C SER A 288 12.23 14.00 10.66
N SER A 289 11.72 13.33 9.65
CA SER A 289 12.55 12.58 8.71
C SER A 289 11.99 12.58 7.29
N CYS A 290 12.87 12.35 6.34
CA CYS A 290 12.50 11.91 4.99
C CYS A 290 13.04 10.49 4.74
N ALA A 291 12.94 9.99 3.51
CA ALA A 291 13.25 8.59 3.18
C ALA A 291 14.62 8.07 3.69
N THR A 292 15.65 8.92 3.80
CA THR A 292 17.01 8.52 4.16
C THR A 292 17.70 9.43 5.19
N ARG A 293 17.00 10.47 5.71
CA ARG A 293 17.61 11.52 6.55
C ARG A 293 16.72 11.85 7.73
N LEU A 294 17.32 12.02 8.89
CA LEU A 294 16.73 12.77 10.01
C LEU A 294 16.85 14.26 9.72
N ARG A 295 15.79 15.01 9.92
CA ARG A 295 15.76 16.48 9.88
C ARG A 295 15.52 16.98 11.29
N VAL A 296 16.46 17.74 11.80
CA VAL A 296 16.46 18.22 13.17
C VAL A 296 16.66 19.72 13.19
N SER A 297 15.77 20.45 13.85
CA SER A 297 15.99 21.85 14.20
C SER A 297 16.53 21.93 15.63
N VAL A 298 17.62 22.66 15.83
CA VAL A 298 18.26 22.84 17.16
C VAL A 298 18.15 24.27 17.63
N ALA A 299 18.05 24.46 18.95
CA ALA A 299 18.03 25.78 19.57
C ALA A 299 19.39 26.46 19.45
N ASP A 300 20.47 25.72 19.75
CA ASP A 300 21.85 26.19 19.71
C ASP A 300 22.73 25.24 18.88
N PRO A 301 23.12 25.64 17.63
CA PRO A 301 23.96 24.80 16.77
C PRO A 301 25.38 24.57 17.32
N ASN A 302 25.88 25.39 18.26
CA ASN A 302 27.22 25.20 18.85
C ASN A 302 27.26 23.99 19.81
N LYS A 303 26.12 23.46 20.23
CA LYS A 303 26.03 22.26 21.05
C LYS A 303 26.03 20.98 20.22
N VAL A 304 25.94 21.08 18.89
CA VAL A 304 25.97 19.93 17.99
C VAL A 304 27.41 19.47 17.82
N ALA A 305 27.63 18.17 17.98
CA ALA A 305 28.95 17.55 17.85
C ALA A 305 29.46 17.58 16.40
N SER A 306 30.73 17.24 16.21
CA SER A 306 31.37 17.22 14.89
C SER A 306 30.79 16.11 14.01
N ASP A 307 30.80 16.30 12.67
CA ASP A 307 30.37 15.30 11.67
C ASP A 307 31.07 13.96 11.85
N ALA A 308 32.32 13.95 12.27
CA ALA A 308 33.09 12.74 12.54
C ALA A 308 32.47 11.91 13.67
N ALA A 309 31.91 12.54 14.69
CA ALA A 309 31.21 11.84 15.77
C ALA A 309 29.91 11.14 15.29
N PHE A 310 29.14 11.81 14.43
CA PHE A 310 27.96 11.19 13.81
C PHE A 310 28.34 10.01 12.92
N LYS A 311 29.41 10.14 12.12
CA LYS A 311 29.91 9.05 11.26
C LYS A 311 30.41 7.86 12.06
N ALA A 312 31.04 8.09 13.21
CA ALA A 312 31.45 7.03 14.15
C ALA A 312 30.23 6.25 14.69
N ASN A 313 29.06 6.89 14.77
CA ASN A 313 27.78 6.31 15.17
C ASN A 313 26.90 5.92 13.95
N LYS A 314 27.52 5.50 12.85
CA LYS A 314 26.89 4.94 11.64
C LYS A 314 26.03 5.92 10.83
N ALA A 315 26.19 7.24 10.99
CA ALA A 315 25.65 8.20 10.03
C ALA A 315 26.50 8.16 8.75
N VAL A 316 25.84 8.24 7.60
CA VAL A 316 26.51 8.29 6.29
C VAL A 316 27.16 9.66 6.10
N ASN A 317 26.44 10.72 6.46
CA ASN A 317 26.91 12.10 6.41
C ASN A 317 26.04 13.02 7.28
N VAL A 318 26.50 14.24 7.54
CA VAL A 318 25.70 15.29 8.18
C VAL A 318 25.78 16.55 7.34
N VAL A 319 24.67 17.28 7.24
CA VAL A 319 24.59 18.55 6.52
C VAL A 319 24.03 19.59 7.47
N HIS A 320 24.72 20.73 7.56
CA HIS A 320 24.38 21.85 8.46
C HIS A 320 23.83 23.03 7.65
N HIS A 321 22.62 23.49 8.01
CA HIS A 321 22.04 24.74 7.51
C HIS A 321 21.63 25.64 8.67
N GLY A 322 22.61 26.25 9.30
CA GLY A 322 22.39 27.07 10.51
C GLY A 322 21.85 26.23 11.66
N LYS A 323 20.59 26.45 12.05
CA LYS A 323 19.90 25.67 13.10
C LYS A 323 19.31 24.36 12.60
N ALA A 324 19.21 24.17 11.30
CA ALA A 324 18.69 22.95 10.70
C ALA A 324 19.84 21.96 10.40
N ILE A 325 19.76 20.78 11.00
CA ILE A 325 20.76 19.71 10.88
C ILE A 325 20.10 18.52 10.16
N GLN A 326 20.74 18.01 9.11
CA GLN A 326 20.28 16.80 8.44
C GLN A 326 21.28 15.67 8.65
N VAL A 327 20.89 14.63 9.37
CA VAL A 327 21.72 13.44 9.59
C VAL A 327 21.31 12.37 8.59
N ILE A 328 22.20 12.05 7.65
CA ILE A 328 21.95 11.02 6.62
C ILE A 328 22.21 9.65 7.23
N VAL A 329 21.15 8.91 7.46
CA VAL A 329 21.16 7.61 8.15
C VAL A 329 20.99 6.43 7.17
N GLY A 330 20.33 6.68 6.03
CA GLY A 330 19.96 5.64 5.09
C GLY A 330 18.54 5.08 5.34
N LEU A 331 18.30 3.84 4.94
CA LEU A 331 16.96 3.22 5.03
C LEU A 331 16.48 2.96 6.47
N ASP A 332 17.34 3.07 7.47
CA ASP A 332 17.03 2.86 8.88
C ASP A 332 16.43 4.11 9.57
N VAL A 333 16.26 5.21 8.85
CA VAL A 333 15.75 6.48 9.39
C VAL A 333 14.45 6.33 10.18
N PRO A 334 13.42 5.60 9.72
CA PRO A 334 12.17 5.49 10.47
C PRO A 334 12.34 4.86 11.85
N GLN A 335 13.20 3.83 11.94
CA GLN A 335 13.44 3.12 13.20
C GLN A 335 14.22 4.02 14.18
N VAL A 336 15.26 4.70 13.69
CA VAL A 336 16.05 5.61 14.51
C VAL A 336 15.21 6.80 14.99
N LEU A 337 14.33 7.34 14.14
CA LEU A 337 13.41 8.43 14.51
C LEU A 337 12.43 8.00 15.59
N ASP A 338 11.81 6.81 15.46
CA ASP A 338 10.86 6.30 16.43
C ASP A 338 11.51 6.11 17.82
N GLU A 339 12.74 5.58 17.85
CA GLU A 339 13.50 5.46 19.10
C GLU A 339 13.92 6.81 19.67
N MET A 340 14.34 7.78 18.84
CA MET A 340 14.64 9.13 19.31
C MET A 340 13.40 9.80 19.94
N ASN A 341 12.22 9.67 19.31
CA ASN A 341 10.97 10.17 19.85
C ASN A 341 10.62 9.53 21.20
N THR A 342 10.78 8.22 21.32
CA THR A 342 10.54 7.48 22.56
C THR A 342 11.46 7.94 23.69
N LEU A 343 12.75 8.09 23.40
CA LEU A 343 13.75 8.56 24.37
C LEU A 343 13.51 10.02 24.78
N MET A 344 13.12 10.89 23.84
CA MET A 344 12.79 12.29 24.14
C MET A 344 11.56 12.41 25.05
N GLN A 345 10.51 11.63 24.84
CA GLN A 345 9.33 11.59 25.71
C GLN A 345 9.68 11.13 27.14
N GLN A 346 10.56 10.13 27.27
CA GLN A 346 11.03 9.63 28.56
C GLN A 346 11.90 10.64 29.34
N GLN A 347 12.60 11.53 28.64
CA GLN A 347 13.52 12.52 29.21
C GLN A 347 12.90 13.92 29.36
N GLY A 348 11.60 14.10 29.12
CA GLY A 348 10.87 15.35 29.32
C GLY A 348 11.21 16.44 28.30
N GLY A 349 11.57 16.08 27.09
CA GLY A 349 11.82 17.02 26.00
C GLY A 349 10.50 17.49 25.38
N ASP A 350 10.26 18.81 25.37
CA ASP A 350 9.08 19.47 24.77
C ASP A 350 9.23 19.76 23.27
N ALA A 351 9.95 18.91 22.52
CA ALA A 351 10.07 19.10 21.08
C ALA A 351 8.73 18.84 20.36
N LYS A 352 8.32 19.76 19.49
CA LYS A 352 7.21 19.51 18.59
C LYS A 352 7.57 18.34 17.67
N VAL A 353 7.02 17.18 17.97
CA VAL A 353 7.06 16.02 17.07
C VAL A 353 6.04 16.27 15.99
N SER A 354 6.47 16.71 14.82
CA SER A 354 5.62 16.73 13.64
C SER A 354 5.48 15.29 13.14
N THR A 355 4.37 14.63 13.53
CA THR A 355 3.95 13.32 13.02
C THR A 355 3.22 13.42 11.68
N GLU A 356 3.05 14.61 11.13
CA GLU A 356 2.66 14.79 9.74
C GLU A 356 3.87 14.48 8.87
N GLN A 357 3.68 13.54 7.95
CA GLN A 357 4.55 13.42 6.78
C GLN A 357 4.63 14.83 6.19
N ASP A 358 5.81 15.48 6.32
CA ASP A 358 6.12 16.67 5.53
C ASP A 358 5.90 16.26 4.08
N ASN A 359 4.75 16.62 3.56
CA ASN A 359 4.44 16.45 2.15
C ASN A 359 5.37 17.42 1.43
N PRO A 360 6.45 16.97 0.74
CA PRO A 360 7.42 17.85 0.10
C PRO A 360 6.78 18.77 -0.94
N TYR A 361 5.54 18.45 -1.31
CA TYR A 361 4.75 19.21 -2.25
C TYR A 361 4.06 20.41 -1.61
N ILE A 362 3.79 20.41 -0.28
CA ILE A 362 3.20 21.57 0.43
C ILE A 362 4.18 22.75 0.42
N GLU A 363 5.45 22.51 0.77
CA GLU A 363 6.47 23.56 0.78
C GLU A 363 6.69 24.15 -0.63
N ARG A 364 6.73 23.27 -1.65
CA ARG A 364 6.84 23.68 -3.06
C ARG A 364 5.60 24.43 -3.52
N ALA A 365 4.41 23.97 -3.19
CA ALA A 365 3.14 24.61 -3.53
C ALA A 365 3.02 25.99 -2.88
N THR A 366 3.31 26.10 -1.58
CA THR A 366 3.29 27.36 -0.84
C THR A 366 4.28 28.37 -1.44
N GLY A 367 5.53 27.94 -1.69
CA GLY A 367 6.52 28.79 -2.32
C GLY A 367 6.13 29.25 -3.71
N ILE A 368 5.53 28.40 -4.53
CA ILE A 368 5.04 28.78 -5.87
C ILE A 368 3.88 29.78 -5.75
N VAL A 369 2.92 29.56 -4.85
CA VAL A 369 1.80 30.50 -4.62
C VAL A 369 2.31 31.87 -4.20
N ASP A 370 3.27 31.93 -3.27
CA ASP A 370 3.88 33.18 -2.82
C ASP A 370 4.58 33.94 -3.97
N LEU A 371 5.36 33.23 -4.79
CA LEU A 371 6.08 33.83 -5.93
C LEU A 371 5.17 34.22 -7.09
N LEU A 372 3.98 33.64 -7.20
CA LEU A 372 2.94 34.08 -8.13
C LEU A 372 2.18 35.33 -7.65
N GLY A 373 2.50 35.85 -6.46
CA GLY A 373 1.90 37.05 -5.88
C GLY A 373 0.75 36.78 -4.90
N GLY A 374 0.71 35.56 -4.35
CA GLY A 374 -0.30 35.11 -3.39
C GLY A 374 -1.56 34.52 -4.01
N ASP A 375 -2.40 33.91 -3.17
CA ASP A 375 -3.65 33.25 -3.54
C ASP A 375 -4.59 34.15 -4.36
N SER A 376 -4.75 35.39 -3.94
CA SER A 376 -5.60 36.40 -4.59
C SER A 376 -5.15 36.78 -6.00
N ASN A 377 -3.92 36.46 -6.40
CA ASN A 377 -3.39 36.70 -7.74
C ASN A 377 -3.53 35.51 -8.69
N ILE A 378 -3.97 34.35 -8.20
CA ILE A 378 -4.13 33.12 -8.98
C ILE A 378 -5.60 32.93 -9.34
N GLN A 379 -5.92 32.80 -10.63
CA GLN A 379 -7.28 32.55 -11.11
C GLN A 379 -7.60 31.06 -11.21
N ASP A 380 -6.66 30.30 -11.72
CA ASP A 380 -6.74 28.84 -11.84
C ASP A 380 -5.35 28.19 -11.76
N VAL A 381 -5.34 26.91 -11.47
CA VAL A 381 -4.12 26.09 -11.51
C VAL A 381 -4.43 24.70 -12.02
N ILE A 382 -3.66 24.23 -13.01
CA ILE A 382 -3.77 22.90 -13.60
C ILE A 382 -2.40 22.27 -13.79
N ALA A 383 -2.34 20.95 -13.71
CA ALA A 383 -1.14 20.18 -14.02
C ALA A 383 -1.11 19.83 -15.53
N CYS A 384 0.05 20.01 -16.13
CA CYS A 384 0.31 19.67 -17.53
C CYS A 384 1.59 18.83 -17.63
N SER A 385 1.49 17.53 -17.49
CA SER A 385 2.61 16.57 -17.53
C SER A 385 3.72 16.88 -16.51
N THR A 386 4.62 17.81 -16.83
CA THR A 386 5.76 18.19 -15.99
C THR A 386 5.70 19.65 -15.53
N ARG A 387 4.56 20.31 -15.70
CA ARG A 387 4.41 21.76 -15.48
C ARG A 387 3.17 22.05 -14.62
N VAL A 388 3.32 23.03 -13.76
CA VAL A 388 2.20 23.77 -13.17
C VAL A 388 1.85 24.90 -14.12
N ARG A 389 0.62 24.92 -14.60
CA ARG A 389 0.07 26.00 -15.44
C ARG A 389 -0.93 26.79 -14.63
N THR A 390 -0.81 28.10 -14.66
CA THR A 390 -1.71 29.01 -13.92
C THR A 390 -1.98 30.27 -14.73
N HIS A 391 -3.16 30.85 -14.51
CA HIS A 391 -3.47 32.20 -14.98
C HIS A 391 -3.45 33.16 -13.77
N VAL A 392 -2.71 34.25 -13.92
CA VAL A 392 -2.60 35.27 -12.87
C VAL A 392 -3.43 36.51 -13.19
N VAL A 393 -3.96 37.17 -12.14
CA VAL A 393 -4.75 38.41 -12.28
C VAL A 393 -3.87 39.57 -12.72
N ASP A 394 -2.73 39.75 -12.07
CA ASP A 394 -1.76 40.81 -12.34
C ASP A 394 -0.36 40.20 -12.50
N PRO A 395 0.16 40.11 -13.75
CA PRO A 395 1.50 39.57 -14.00
C PRO A 395 2.65 40.37 -13.39
N LYS A 396 2.42 41.64 -13.00
CA LYS A 396 3.44 42.44 -12.33
C LYS A 396 3.72 42.03 -10.88
N LYS A 397 2.82 41.23 -10.30
CA LYS A 397 2.99 40.68 -8.94
C LYS A 397 3.79 39.37 -8.94
N VAL A 398 4.00 38.77 -10.10
CA VAL A 398 4.79 37.55 -10.24
C VAL A 398 6.26 37.87 -10.02
N ALA A 399 6.91 37.13 -9.16
CA ALA A 399 8.33 37.29 -8.85
C ALA A 399 9.21 37.01 -10.07
N PRO A 400 10.46 37.53 -10.11
CA PRO A 400 11.40 37.21 -11.18
C PRO A 400 11.71 35.69 -11.25
N ASP A 401 11.97 35.18 -12.46
CA ASP A 401 12.27 33.76 -12.71
C ASP A 401 13.41 33.21 -11.87
N SER A 402 14.37 34.08 -11.46
CA SER A 402 15.49 33.70 -10.58
C SER A 402 15.05 33.28 -9.19
N GLU A 403 13.90 33.76 -8.71
CA GLU A 403 13.39 33.41 -7.39
C GLU A 403 12.73 32.00 -7.41
N PHE A 404 12.03 31.67 -8.50
CA PHE A 404 11.48 30.32 -8.69
C PHE A 404 12.55 29.23 -8.72
N LYS A 405 13.74 29.54 -9.24
CA LYS A 405 14.88 28.61 -9.24
C LYS A 405 15.44 28.30 -7.87
N LYS A 406 15.10 29.09 -6.84
CA LYS A 406 15.52 28.88 -5.45
C LYS A 406 14.58 27.91 -4.70
N ILE A 407 13.34 27.75 -5.19
CA ILE A 407 12.44 26.73 -4.67
C ILE A 407 12.91 25.38 -5.22
N ALA A 408 13.09 24.41 -4.35
CA ALA A 408 13.58 23.08 -4.69
C ALA A 408 12.92 22.54 -5.96
N ASP A 409 13.73 22.25 -6.98
CA ASP A 409 13.40 21.55 -8.23
C ASP A 409 12.49 22.27 -9.24
N SER A 410 12.29 23.58 -9.21
CA SER A 410 11.73 24.28 -10.34
C SER A 410 12.83 24.62 -11.36
N TYR A 411 12.70 24.08 -12.58
CA TYR A 411 13.76 24.17 -13.59
C TYR A 411 13.63 25.39 -14.48
N GLU A 412 12.38 25.80 -14.80
CA GLU A 412 12.12 26.85 -15.78
C GLU A 412 10.74 27.49 -15.55
N VAL A 413 10.63 28.79 -15.75
CA VAL A 413 9.36 29.54 -15.76
C VAL A 413 9.16 30.12 -17.15
N GLN A 414 7.98 29.99 -17.71
CA GLN A 414 7.62 30.52 -19.04
C GLN A 414 6.39 31.41 -18.87
N HIS A 415 6.57 32.68 -19.20
CA HIS A 415 5.45 33.64 -19.30
C HIS A 415 4.89 33.60 -20.68
N LYS A 416 3.57 33.47 -20.80
CA LYS A 416 2.87 33.43 -22.08
C LYS A 416 1.88 34.60 -22.20
N ASP A 417 1.30 34.73 -23.39
CA ASP A 417 0.21 35.65 -23.61
C ASP A 417 -1.00 35.32 -22.69
N ASN A 418 -1.89 36.28 -22.45
CA ASN A 418 -3.09 36.15 -21.60
C ASN A 418 -2.82 35.88 -20.12
N ASN A 419 -1.71 36.37 -19.55
CA ASN A 419 -1.35 36.21 -18.14
C ASN A 419 -1.15 34.73 -17.71
N GLU A 420 -0.87 33.83 -18.66
CA GLU A 420 -0.56 32.44 -18.37
C GLU A 420 0.92 32.31 -17.95
N VAL A 421 1.18 31.58 -16.87
CA VAL A 421 2.52 31.26 -16.37
C VAL A 421 2.64 29.74 -16.26
N ASP A 422 3.61 29.17 -16.97
CA ASP A 422 4.00 27.76 -16.87
C ASP A 422 5.26 27.62 -16.04
N ILE A 423 5.21 26.81 -14.96
CA ILE A 423 6.35 26.52 -14.08
C ILE A 423 6.70 25.05 -14.23
N VAL A 424 7.89 24.73 -14.71
CA VAL A 424 8.37 23.36 -14.86
C VAL A 424 8.78 22.83 -13.49
N VAL A 425 8.08 21.81 -12.98
CA VAL A 425 8.30 21.20 -11.66
C VAL A 425 8.65 19.71 -11.74
N GLY A 426 8.78 19.16 -12.96
CA GLY A 426 9.08 17.76 -13.18
C GLY A 426 7.85 16.85 -13.06
N LEU A 427 8.08 15.56 -12.84
CA LEU A 427 7.02 14.53 -12.80
C LEU A 427 6.04 14.68 -11.64
N ASP A 428 6.30 15.58 -10.71
CA ASP A 428 5.50 15.82 -9.50
C ASP A 428 4.44 16.93 -9.72
N ALA A 429 4.20 17.37 -10.94
CA ALA A 429 3.30 18.47 -11.26
C ALA A 429 1.87 18.26 -10.71
N ASP A 430 1.33 17.04 -10.80
CA ASP A 430 0.01 16.71 -10.27
C ASP A 430 -0.07 16.90 -8.76
N GLN A 431 0.93 16.39 -8.01
CA GLN A 431 0.98 16.49 -6.55
C GLN A 431 1.15 17.93 -6.08
N VAL A 432 1.98 18.73 -6.77
CA VAL A 432 2.17 20.15 -6.46
C VAL A 432 0.89 20.93 -6.70
N VAL A 433 0.20 20.69 -7.81
CA VAL A 433 -1.08 21.35 -8.14
C VAL A 433 -2.18 20.98 -7.15
N ASP A 434 -2.24 19.71 -6.71
CA ASP A 434 -3.22 19.29 -5.71
C ASP A 434 -3.02 20.01 -4.37
N GLN A 435 -1.76 20.26 -3.97
CA GLN A 435 -1.47 21.06 -2.78
C GLN A 435 -1.75 22.55 -3.01
N MET A 436 -1.43 23.11 -4.19
CA MET A 436 -1.79 24.50 -4.50
C MET A 436 -3.29 24.73 -4.45
N LYS A 437 -4.12 23.80 -4.96
CA LYS A 437 -5.58 23.89 -4.87
C LYS A 437 -6.15 23.87 -3.44
N GLN A 438 -5.41 23.32 -2.49
CA GLN A 438 -5.78 23.36 -1.07
C GLN A 438 -5.40 24.68 -0.39
N LEU A 439 -4.48 25.44 -0.99
CA LEU A 439 -4.01 26.73 -0.48
C LEU A 439 -4.78 27.91 -1.08
N LEU A 440 -5.48 27.71 -2.21
CA LEU A 440 -6.34 28.69 -2.90
C LEU A 440 -7.78 28.60 -2.44
#